data_8eaa8503df59fd1653c1afcafaac9a5b
#
_entry.id   8eaa8503df59fd1653c1afcafaac9a5b
#
_cell.length_a   1.000
_cell.length_b   1.000
_cell.length_c   1.000
_cell.angle_alpha   90.00
_cell.angle_beta   90.00
_cell.angle_gamma   90.00
#
_symmetry.space_group_name_H-M   'P 1'
#
loop_
_entity.id
_entity.type
_entity.pdbx_description
1 polymer ?
#
loop_
_entity_poly.entity_id
_entity_poly.type
_entity_poly.pdbx_seq_one_letter_code
_entity_poly.pdbx_strand_id
1 'polypeptide(L)'
;MLGATVIVICVNVVLWVLTIMLMRQYARLGKIGCKQSADDIKHTSLPSVAVVILAQEEADKLEKHLTLFLNQHYPQDYQVIVVDIHSTDGTLKLLEKMEETYHNLSHSSVPASARDISMQRLAMTLGVKTAYTDWVVFTQADCYPESQEWLASFMNAVTPEKNAILGFTKYVACDNWLMQKRQFFRLWQQMVWIPFAENHYPYRADDTILAYRKDYFFSHNGFASDTKLMVGAATLLVNKNISCQQCGISIGRKATLLQENPLPHTWHQEEVFFMETRRHMTYKHLYRTWYALRVLVPILFTLSCIASVILLALQQQYIIISVLAILWLYPYIVRDKAYNKTARQFNIKSCHLTLPYLCTVLPLWDIMAWLKWRFTNKREFRKKFV
;
A
#
# COMPACT_ATOMS: atom_id res chain seq x y z
N MET A 1 17.59 -26.91 -38.60
CA MET A 1 17.73 -27.01 -37.14
C MET A 1 18.46 -25.78 -36.52
N LEU A 2 19.62 -25.37 -37.02
CA LEU A 2 20.39 -24.23 -36.47
C LEU A 2 19.56 -22.92 -36.37
N GLY A 3 18.77 -22.59 -37.37
CA GLY A 3 17.94 -21.38 -37.39
C GLY A 3 16.85 -21.37 -36.30
N ALA A 4 16.22 -22.49 -36.01
CA ALA A 4 15.20 -22.59 -34.97
C ALA A 4 15.82 -22.41 -33.55
N THR A 5 17.01 -22.98 -33.33
CA THR A 5 17.74 -22.82 -32.07
C THR A 5 18.12 -21.37 -31.81
N VAL A 6 18.61 -20.68 -32.85
CA VAL A 6 18.97 -19.25 -32.77
C VAL A 6 17.74 -18.39 -32.44
N ILE A 7 16.60 -18.61 -33.09
CA ILE A 7 15.36 -17.88 -32.81
C ILE A 7 14.93 -18.09 -31.35
N VAL A 8 14.96 -19.33 -30.88
CA VAL A 8 14.59 -19.66 -29.49
C VAL A 8 15.49 -18.94 -28.48
N ILE A 9 16.79 -18.89 -28.71
CA ILE A 9 17.73 -18.18 -27.85
C ILE A 9 17.44 -16.68 -27.87
N CYS A 10 17.24 -16.08 -29.04
CA CYS A 10 16.95 -14.65 -29.16
C CYS A 10 15.65 -14.27 -28.42
N VAL A 11 14.58 -15.05 -28.54
CA VAL A 11 13.32 -14.82 -27.82
C VAL A 11 13.54 -14.88 -26.32
N ASN A 12 14.26 -15.89 -25.81
CA ASN A 12 14.55 -15.99 -24.35
C ASN A 12 15.39 -14.82 -23.85
N VAL A 13 16.39 -14.36 -24.59
CA VAL A 13 17.19 -13.20 -24.21
C VAL A 13 16.36 -11.93 -24.15
N VAL A 14 15.50 -11.68 -25.15
CA VAL A 14 14.60 -10.51 -25.16
C VAL A 14 13.65 -10.54 -23.96
N LEU A 15 12.97 -11.67 -23.72
CA LEU A 15 12.08 -11.81 -22.58
C LEU A 15 12.80 -11.70 -21.23
N TRP A 16 14.04 -12.21 -21.14
CA TRP A 16 14.89 -12.06 -19.96
C TRP A 16 15.23 -10.59 -19.68
N VAL A 17 15.69 -9.84 -20.70
CA VAL A 17 15.99 -8.40 -20.58
C VAL A 17 14.76 -7.63 -20.12
N LEU A 18 13.60 -7.87 -20.73
CA LEU A 18 12.34 -7.24 -20.35
C LEU A 18 11.97 -7.57 -18.90
N THR A 19 12.12 -8.83 -18.50
CA THR A 19 11.86 -9.26 -17.12
C THR A 19 12.76 -8.51 -16.12
N ILE A 20 14.06 -8.39 -16.40
CA ILE A 20 15.01 -7.66 -15.55
C ILE A 20 14.69 -6.16 -15.50
N MET A 21 14.33 -5.55 -16.62
CA MET A 21 13.92 -4.13 -16.67
C MET A 21 12.71 -3.87 -15.78
N LEU A 22 11.68 -4.73 -15.84
CA LEU A 22 10.49 -4.65 -15.00
C LEU A 22 10.80 -4.88 -13.51
N MET A 23 11.87 -5.60 -13.18
CA MET A 23 12.28 -5.87 -11.79
C MET A 23 13.08 -4.76 -11.13
N ARG A 24 13.67 -3.84 -11.88
CA ARG A 24 14.49 -2.75 -11.29
C ARG A 24 13.73 -1.90 -10.28
N GLN A 25 12.42 -1.77 -10.44
CA GLN A 25 11.57 -1.02 -9.53
C GLN A 25 11.52 -1.59 -8.11
N TYR A 26 11.63 -2.93 -7.94
CA TYR A 26 11.57 -3.56 -6.61
C TYR A 26 12.72 -3.15 -5.67
N ALA A 27 13.88 -2.80 -6.22
CA ALA A 27 15.00 -2.35 -5.40
C ALA A 27 14.92 -0.87 -4.97
N ARG A 28 13.96 -0.09 -5.52
CA ARG A 28 13.86 1.36 -5.27
C ARG A 28 13.33 1.67 -3.88
N LEU A 29 12.29 0.94 -3.41
CA LEU A 29 11.70 1.17 -2.10
C LEU A 29 12.74 1.13 -0.98
N GLY A 30 13.59 0.10 -0.97
CA GLY A 30 14.67 0.00 0.01
C GLY A 30 15.68 1.15 -0.06
N LYS A 31 15.96 1.68 -1.25
CA LYS A 31 16.85 2.85 -1.41
C LYS A 31 16.22 4.12 -0.85
N ILE A 32 14.95 4.38 -1.13
CA ILE A 32 14.22 5.54 -0.61
C ILE A 32 14.18 5.48 0.91
N GLY A 33 13.80 4.35 1.49
CA GLY A 33 13.72 4.20 2.93
C GLY A 33 15.08 4.30 3.63
N CYS A 34 16.18 3.80 3.05
CA CYS A 34 17.54 3.99 3.58
C CYS A 34 17.91 5.47 3.62
N LYS A 35 17.65 6.22 2.55
CA LYS A 35 17.93 7.64 2.49
C LYS A 35 17.15 8.41 3.56
N GLN A 36 15.85 8.19 3.64
CA GLN A 36 14.99 8.89 4.61
C GLN A 36 15.28 8.50 6.06
N SER A 37 15.75 7.27 6.32
CA SER A 37 16.15 6.86 7.68
C SER A 37 17.46 7.49 8.14
N ALA A 38 18.29 8.00 7.22
CA ALA A 38 19.52 8.71 7.49
C ALA A 38 19.33 10.24 7.59
N ASP A 39 18.22 10.76 7.05
CA ASP A 39 17.95 12.20 7.07
C ASP A 39 17.48 12.64 8.47
N ASP A 40 18.03 13.74 8.97
CA ASP A 40 17.59 14.37 10.22
C ASP A 40 16.20 14.98 10.07
N ILE A 41 15.42 14.92 11.16
CA ILE A 41 14.09 15.51 11.22
C ILE A 41 14.22 17.03 11.29
N LYS A 42 13.52 17.73 10.37
CA LYS A 42 13.47 19.21 10.33
C LYS A 42 12.50 19.75 11.38
N HIS A 43 12.87 19.71 12.64
CA HIS A 43 11.98 20.07 13.75
C HIS A 43 11.37 21.48 13.70
N THR A 44 12.01 22.44 13.04
CA THR A 44 11.60 23.86 13.04
C THR A 44 10.66 24.27 11.91
N SER A 45 10.45 23.41 10.91
CA SER A 45 9.67 23.74 9.70
C SER A 45 8.51 22.78 9.42
N LEU A 46 8.13 21.96 10.40
CA LEU A 46 7.01 21.04 10.23
C LEU A 46 5.67 21.79 10.32
N PRO A 47 4.66 21.46 9.49
CA PRO A 47 3.35 22.11 9.51
C PRO A 47 2.50 21.65 10.69
N SER A 48 1.43 22.40 11.01
CA SER A 48 0.37 21.92 11.89
C SER A 48 -0.34 20.71 11.29
N VAL A 49 -0.67 19.70 12.10
CA VAL A 49 -1.22 18.43 11.60
C VAL A 49 -2.28 17.84 12.52
N ALA A 50 -3.34 17.27 11.93
CA ALA A 50 -4.31 16.46 12.63
C ALA A 50 -4.18 15.00 12.21
N VAL A 51 -4.14 14.06 13.16
CA VAL A 51 -4.21 12.63 12.90
C VAL A 51 -5.67 12.21 13.00
N VAL A 52 -6.27 11.82 11.88
CA VAL A 52 -7.67 11.36 11.79
C VAL A 52 -7.69 9.85 11.80
N ILE A 53 -8.22 9.28 12.86
CA ILE A 53 -8.35 7.83 13.10
C ILE A 53 -9.79 7.42 12.82
N LEU A 54 -9.98 6.50 11.87
CA LEU A 54 -11.29 5.93 11.58
C LEU A 54 -11.50 4.70 12.45
N ALA A 55 -12.63 4.62 13.14
CA ALA A 55 -12.97 3.52 14.04
C ALA A 55 -14.38 2.99 13.75
N GLN A 56 -14.55 1.67 13.77
CA GLN A 56 -15.84 1.01 13.68
C GLN A 56 -15.82 -0.30 14.48
N GLU A 57 -16.53 -0.36 15.63
CA GLU A 57 -16.53 -1.52 16.54
C GLU A 57 -15.09 -1.89 16.97
N GLU A 58 -14.31 -0.89 17.44
CA GLU A 58 -12.88 -1.06 17.72
C GLU A 58 -12.47 -0.45 19.08
N ALA A 59 -13.35 -0.48 20.10
CA ALA A 59 -13.09 0.05 21.43
C ALA A 59 -11.80 -0.55 22.02
N ASP A 60 -11.62 -1.87 21.97
CA ASP A 60 -10.45 -2.58 22.51
C ASP A 60 -9.14 -2.13 21.85
N LYS A 61 -9.16 -1.90 20.53
CA LYS A 61 -7.98 -1.44 19.78
C LYS A 61 -7.64 0.01 20.11
N LEU A 62 -8.67 0.87 20.21
CA LEU A 62 -8.48 2.26 20.62
C LEU A 62 -7.94 2.37 22.03
N GLU A 63 -8.48 1.62 23.00
CA GLU A 63 -7.96 1.60 24.37
C GLU A 63 -6.47 1.25 24.41
N LYS A 64 -6.06 0.31 23.58
CA LYS A 64 -4.67 -0.17 23.50
C LYS A 64 -3.73 0.79 22.76
N HIS A 65 -4.18 1.44 21.68
CA HIS A 65 -3.31 2.12 20.74
C HIS A 65 -3.44 3.65 20.70
N LEU A 66 -4.57 4.22 21.13
CA LEU A 66 -4.84 5.65 20.99
C LEU A 66 -3.82 6.53 21.73
N THR A 67 -3.37 6.08 22.92
CA THR A 67 -2.34 6.78 23.71
C THR A 67 -1.01 6.92 22.97
N LEU A 68 -0.68 6.00 22.06
CA LEU A 68 0.54 6.09 21.25
C LEU A 68 0.49 7.23 20.24
N PHE A 69 -0.71 7.59 19.74
CA PHE A 69 -0.91 8.75 18.88
C PHE A 69 -0.96 10.05 19.68
N LEU A 70 -1.52 10.02 20.90
CA LEU A 70 -1.68 11.20 21.75
C LEU A 70 -0.36 11.68 22.37
N ASN A 71 0.64 10.79 22.50
CA ASN A 71 1.94 11.08 23.12
C ASN A 71 3.07 11.13 22.09
N GLN A 72 2.84 11.71 20.90
CA GLN A 72 3.88 11.89 19.89
C GLN A 72 4.76 13.11 20.19
N HIS A 73 6.06 12.98 19.98
CA HIS A 73 6.98 14.11 20.01
C HIS A 73 6.90 14.88 18.68
N TYR A 74 6.12 15.93 18.69
CA TYR A 74 5.93 16.81 17.52
C TYR A 74 6.24 18.26 17.90
N PRO A 75 7.02 19.01 17.09
CA PRO A 75 7.49 20.33 17.49
C PRO A 75 6.42 21.44 17.41
N GLN A 76 5.31 21.18 16.77
CA GLN A 76 4.16 22.08 16.63
C GLN A 76 2.96 21.46 17.35
N ASP A 77 1.92 22.24 17.56
CA ASP A 77 0.64 21.73 18.04
C ASP A 77 0.07 20.74 17.03
N TYR A 78 -0.40 19.59 17.52
CA TYR A 78 -1.08 18.61 16.72
C TYR A 78 -2.36 18.13 17.39
N GLN A 79 -3.31 17.70 16.58
CA GLN A 79 -4.61 17.20 17.02
C GLN A 79 -4.76 15.73 16.65
N VAL A 80 -5.41 14.96 17.51
CA VAL A 80 -5.88 13.60 17.20
C VAL A 80 -7.40 13.62 17.16
N ILE A 81 -7.97 13.18 16.06
CA ILE A 81 -9.43 13.16 15.83
C ILE A 81 -9.84 11.73 15.57
N VAL A 82 -10.66 11.16 16.44
CA VAL A 82 -11.25 9.85 16.20
C VAL A 82 -12.64 10.04 15.59
N VAL A 83 -12.86 9.46 14.43
CA VAL A 83 -14.17 9.49 13.77
C VAL A 83 -14.83 8.14 13.90
N ASP A 84 -15.85 8.06 14.73
CA ASP A 84 -16.62 6.86 14.96
C ASP A 84 -17.62 6.59 13.83
N ILE A 85 -17.62 5.37 13.32
CA ILE A 85 -18.52 4.91 12.24
C ILE A 85 -19.58 3.98 12.84
N HIS A 86 -20.49 4.54 13.63
CA HIS A 86 -21.62 3.83 14.23
C HIS A 86 -21.24 2.63 15.09
N SER A 87 -20.30 2.77 15.98
CA SER A 87 -19.94 1.73 16.92
C SER A 87 -21.00 1.55 18.02
N THR A 88 -21.21 0.31 18.45
CA THR A 88 -22.13 -0.09 19.53
C THR A 88 -21.41 -0.74 20.71
N ASP A 89 -20.10 -0.98 20.57
CA ASP A 89 -19.22 -1.70 21.52
C ASP A 89 -18.69 -0.84 22.68
N GLY A 90 -19.16 0.39 22.83
CA GLY A 90 -18.67 1.30 23.87
C GLY A 90 -17.56 2.25 23.43
N THR A 91 -17.18 2.26 22.15
CA THR A 91 -16.17 3.17 21.58
C THR A 91 -16.41 4.63 21.98
N LEU A 92 -17.64 5.14 21.86
CA LEU A 92 -17.95 6.55 22.20
C LEU A 92 -17.70 6.86 23.68
N LYS A 93 -18.12 5.99 24.59
CA LYS A 93 -17.87 6.18 26.03
C LYS A 93 -16.37 6.21 26.38
N LEU A 94 -15.60 5.37 25.70
CA LEU A 94 -14.14 5.38 25.82
C LEU A 94 -13.57 6.72 25.38
N LEU A 95 -14.00 7.23 24.22
CA LEU A 95 -13.51 8.50 23.66
C LEU A 95 -13.86 9.70 24.55
N GLU A 96 -15.11 9.79 25.03
CA GLU A 96 -15.55 10.82 25.98
C GLU A 96 -14.65 10.85 27.22
N LYS A 97 -14.40 9.70 27.82
CA LYS A 97 -13.51 9.58 29.00
C LYS A 97 -12.06 10.00 28.67
N MET A 98 -11.56 9.65 27.50
CA MET A 98 -10.18 10.01 27.10
C MET A 98 -10.03 11.50 26.76
N GLU A 99 -11.05 12.16 26.21
CA GLU A 99 -11.05 13.60 25.96
C GLU A 99 -10.93 14.44 27.27
N GLU A 100 -11.49 13.96 28.37
CA GLU A 100 -11.29 14.61 29.67
C GLU A 100 -9.81 14.64 30.11
N THR A 101 -9.02 13.67 29.64
CA THR A 101 -7.61 13.52 30.03
C THR A 101 -6.65 14.15 29.03
N TYR A 102 -6.97 14.08 27.73
CA TYR A 102 -6.08 14.49 26.65
C TYR A 102 -6.65 15.68 25.86
N HIS A 103 -6.12 16.87 26.08
CA HIS A 103 -6.57 18.11 25.43
C HIS A 103 -6.37 18.15 23.91
N ASN A 104 -5.48 17.32 23.36
CA ASN A 104 -5.24 17.20 21.93
C ASN A 104 -6.10 16.12 21.26
N LEU A 105 -7.00 15.46 22.02
CA LEU A 105 -7.99 14.52 21.48
C LEU A 105 -9.32 15.22 21.21
N SER A 106 -9.95 14.89 20.13
CA SER A 106 -11.37 15.17 19.86
C SER A 106 -12.00 14.01 19.09
N HIS A 107 -13.30 13.81 19.24
CA HIS A 107 -14.03 12.80 18.50
C HIS A 107 -15.18 13.40 17.70
N SER A 108 -15.65 12.65 16.71
CA SER A 108 -16.82 12.95 15.90
C SER A 108 -17.48 11.65 15.49
N SER A 109 -18.78 11.68 15.20
CA SER A 109 -19.52 10.48 14.78
C SER A 109 -20.21 10.70 13.45
N VAL A 110 -20.20 9.67 12.61
CA VAL A 110 -20.94 9.68 11.35
C VAL A 110 -22.43 9.55 11.63
N PRO A 111 -23.32 10.40 11.05
CA PRO A 111 -24.76 10.32 11.28
C PRO A 111 -25.38 9.01 10.79
N ALA A 112 -26.27 8.39 11.60
CA ALA A 112 -26.95 7.13 11.28
C ALA A 112 -27.81 7.17 10.00
N SER A 113 -28.23 8.36 9.59
CA SER A 113 -29.05 8.60 8.40
C SER A 113 -28.29 8.47 7.07
N ALA A 114 -26.97 8.41 7.08
CA ALA A 114 -26.11 8.39 5.88
C ALA A 114 -26.05 7.00 5.21
N ARG A 115 -27.19 6.44 4.79
CA ARG A 115 -27.26 5.04 4.29
C ARG A 115 -26.78 4.81 2.87
N ASP A 116 -26.77 5.84 2.03
CA ASP A 116 -26.48 5.73 0.59
C ASP A 116 -25.09 6.25 0.20
N ILE A 117 -24.29 6.62 1.17
CA ILE A 117 -22.95 7.21 0.98
C ILE A 117 -21.90 6.30 1.60
N SER A 118 -20.69 6.31 1.07
CA SER A 118 -19.55 5.62 1.67
C SER A 118 -19.27 6.19 3.06
N MET A 119 -19.47 5.38 4.10
CA MET A 119 -19.24 5.78 5.48
C MET A 119 -17.78 6.15 5.72
N GLN A 120 -16.84 5.40 5.13
CA GLN A 120 -15.43 5.72 5.21
C GLN A 120 -15.10 7.11 4.64
N ARG A 121 -15.63 7.45 3.45
CA ARG A 121 -15.42 8.78 2.84
C ARG A 121 -16.06 9.90 3.63
N LEU A 122 -17.24 9.63 4.17
CA LEU A 122 -17.92 10.58 5.05
C LEU A 122 -17.11 10.80 6.33
N ALA A 123 -16.63 9.73 6.96
CA ALA A 123 -15.79 9.80 8.14
C ALA A 123 -14.49 10.56 7.87
N MET A 124 -13.80 10.27 6.76
CA MET A 124 -12.62 11.05 6.35
C MET A 124 -12.95 12.54 6.13
N THR A 125 -14.09 12.84 5.49
CA THR A 125 -14.52 14.24 5.27
C THR A 125 -14.83 14.95 6.58
N LEU A 126 -15.48 14.27 7.53
CA LEU A 126 -15.73 14.80 8.88
C LEU A 126 -14.43 15.09 9.60
N GLY A 127 -13.48 14.15 9.59
CA GLY A 127 -12.16 14.35 10.18
C GLY A 127 -11.44 15.59 9.61
N VAL A 128 -11.47 15.77 8.26
CA VAL A 128 -10.88 16.99 7.65
C VAL A 128 -11.62 18.26 8.06
N LYS A 129 -12.95 18.23 8.21
CA LYS A 129 -13.75 19.39 8.65
C LYS A 129 -13.48 19.75 10.11
N THR A 130 -13.35 18.76 10.98
CA THR A 130 -13.07 18.94 12.41
C THR A 130 -11.64 19.44 12.67
N ALA A 131 -10.68 19.06 11.81
CA ALA A 131 -9.29 19.51 11.93
C ALA A 131 -9.18 21.03 11.80
N TYR A 132 -8.44 21.70 12.72
CA TYR A 132 -8.08 23.13 12.62
C TYR A 132 -6.69 23.35 11.99
N THR A 133 -6.00 22.28 11.63
CA THR A 133 -4.62 22.24 11.15
C THR A 133 -4.52 22.27 9.62
N ASP A 134 -3.32 22.56 9.08
CA ASP A 134 -3.08 22.66 7.64
C ASP A 134 -3.03 21.29 6.93
N TRP A 135 -2.59 20.27 7.67
CA TRP A 135 -2.46 18.91 7.16
C TRP A 135 -3.28 17.94 7.99
N VAL A 136 -3.74 16.89 7.31
CA VAL A 136 -4.48 15.78 7.92
C VAL A 136 -3.79 14.48 7.57
N VAL A 137 -3.55 13.62 8.55
CA VAL A 137 -3.04 12.25 8.38
C VAL A 137 -4.17 11.28 8.65
N PHE A 138 -4.60 10.53 7.66
CA PHE A 138 -5.60 9.48 7.80
C PHE A 138 -4.95 8.18 8.25
N THR A 139 -5.58 7.52 9.23
CA THR A 139 -5.22 6.18 9.70
C THR A 139 -6.45 5.42 10.19
N GLN A 140 -6.27 4.19 10.65
CA GLN A 140 -7.34 3.31 11.16
C GLN A 140 -7.04 2.92 12.61
N ALA A 141 -8.07 2.53 13.37
CA ALA A 141 -7.95 2.19 14.78
C ALA A 141 -7.10 0.93 15.05
N ASP A 142 -6.94 0.04 14.04
CA ASP A 142 -6.08 -1.13 14.10
C ASP A 142 -4.60 -0.83 13.79
N CYS A 143 -4.27 0.44 13.53
CA CYS A 143 -2.92 0.91 13.27
C CYS A 143 -2.36 1.66 14.47
N TYR A 144 -1.02 1.62 14.63
CA TYR A 144 -0.34 2.37 15.68
C TYR A 144 1.14 2.67 15.33
N PRO A 145 1.70 3.77 15.84
CA PRO A 145 3.09 4.14 15.58
C PRO A 145 4.06 3.23 16.36
N GLU A 146 5.16 2.86 15.71
CA GLU A 146 6.26 2.10 16.34
C GLU A 146 7.19 3.01 17.16
N SER A 147 7.11 4.34 16.97
CA SER A 147 7.98 5.33 17.60
C SER A 147 7.21 6.56 18.06
N GLN A 148 7.64 7.19 19.15
CA GLN A 148 7.12 8.50 19.57
C GLN A 148 7.51 9.65 18.60
N GLU A 149 8.48 9.43 17.73
CA GLU A 149 8.89 10.37 16.69
C GLU A 149 8.21 10.09 15.33
N TRP A 150 7.21 9.19 15.31
CA TRP A 150 6.54 8.79 14.09
C TRP A 150 5.94 9.97 13.32
N LEU A 151 5.17 10.82 13.99
CA LEU A 151 4.48 11.93 13.35
C LEU A 151 5.47 12.93 12.75
N ALA A 152 6.52 13.29 13.49
CA ALA A 152 7.57 14.20 13.00
C ALA A 152 8.35 13.58 11.83
N SER A 153 8.71 12.30 11.93
CA SER A 153 9.38 11.57 10.85
C SER A 153 8.50 11.45 9.60
N PHE A 154 7.20 11.22 9.78
CA PHE A 154 6.27 11.10 8.67
C PHE A 154 6.06 12.41 7.96
N MET A 155 5.85 13.50 8.70
CA MET A 155 5.64 14.84 8.16
C MET A 155 6.93 15.51 7.64
N ASN A 156 8.11 14.95 7.89
CA ASN A 156 9.38 15.46 7.37
C ASN A 156 9.47 15.45 5.82
N ALA A 157 8.63 14.67 5.16
CA ALA A 157 8.52 14.63 3.69
C ALA A 157 7.68 15.79 3.11
N VAL A 158 7.07 16.62 3.95
CA VAL A 158 6.28 17.77 3.50
C VAL A 158 7.19 18.86 2.97
N THR A 159 6.87 19.34 1.76
CA THR A 159 7.48 20.54 1.14
C THR A 159 6.35 21.43 0.60
N PRO A 160 6.60 22.70 0.28
CA PRO A 160 5.56 23.61 -0.21
C PRO A 160 4.80 23.11 -1.45
N GLU A 161 5.47 22.31 -2.30
CA GLU A 161 4.88 21.79 -3.54
C GLU A 161 4.03 20.52 -3.30
N LYS A 162 4.16 19.88 -2.12
CA LYS A 162 3.45 18.63 -1.83
C LYS A 162 2.05 18.89 -1.29
N ASN A 163 1.09 18.12 -1.77
CA ASN A 163 -0.30 18.15 -1.32
C ASN A 163 -0.77 16.81 -0.75
N ALA A 164 -0.03 15.73 -1.01
CA ALA A 164 -0.24 14.43 -0.39
C ALA A 164 1.09 13.74 -0.07
N ILE A 165 1.16 13.01 1.05
CA ILE A 165 2.30 12.19 1.43
C ILE A 165 1.84 10.75 1.60
N LEU A 166 2.46 9.84 0.85
CA LEU A 166 2.24 8.40 0.94
C LEU A 166 3.14 7.81 2.02
N GLY A 167 2.56 7.01 2.89
CA GLY A 167 3.29 6.33 3.96
C GLY A 167 3.53 4.85 3.72
N PHE A 168 4.07 4.20 4.74
CA PHE A 168 4.38 2.78 4.75
C PHE A 168 3.82 2.13 6.02
N THR A 169 3.10 1.03 5.84
CA THR A 169 2.58 0.22 6.93
C THR A 169 3.04 -1.23 6.80
N LYS A 170 3.26 -1.89 7.91
CA LYS A 170 3.56 -3.33 7.98
C LYS A 170 2.66 -4.00 9.01
N TYR A 171 2.39 -5.28 8.85
CA TYR A 171 1.69 -6.04 9.87
C TYR A 171 2.59 -6.33 11.07
N VAL A 172 1.97 -6.50 12.24
CA VAL A 172 2.66 -6.97 13.46
C VAL A 172 3.32 -8.32 13.17
N ALA A 173 4.57 -8.46 13.62
CA ALA A 173 5.31 -9.69 13.43
C ALA A 173 4.59 -10.88 14.08
N CYS A 174 4.45 -11.97 13.33
CA CYS A 174 3.83 -13.20 13.79
C CYS A 174 4.56 -14.41 13.18
N ASP A 175 4.70 -15.47 13.95
CA ASP A 175 5.35 -16.70 13.49
C ASP A 175 4.45 -17.62 12.65
N ASN A 176 3.17 -17.28 12.52
CA ASN A 176 2.24 -18.02 11.69
C ASN A 176 2.59 -17.86 10.19
N TRP A 177 2.73 -18.96 9.47
CA TRP A 177 2.98 -18.99 8.02
C TRP A 177 2.00 -18.15 7.21
N LEU A 178 0.71 -18.19 7.54
CA LEU A 178 -0.31 -17.42 6.83
C LEU A 178 -0.05 -15.91 6.98
N MET A 179 0.33 -15.45 8.17
CA MET A 179 0.65 -14.03 8.43
C MET A 179 1.95 -13.63 7.73
N GLN A 180 2.96 -14.48 7.72
CA GLN A 180 4.21 -14.23 6.97
C GLN A 180 3.93 -14.10 5.46
N LYS A 181 3.05 -14.94 4.91
CA LYS A 181 2.60 -14.83 3.52
C LYS A 181 1.89 -13.50 3.25
N ARG A 182 1.02 -13.04 4.15
CA ARG A 182 0.33 -11.75 4.03
C ARG A 182 1.32 -10.59 4.07
N GLN A 183 2.23 -10.61 5.03
CA GLN A 183 3.28 -9.60 5.14
C GLN A 183 4.14 -9.56 3.87
N PHE A 184 4.46 -10.74 3.29
CA PHE A 184 5.15 -10.83 2.01
C PHE A 184 4.37 -10.11 0.90
N PHE A 185 3.08 -10.41 0.73
CA PHE A 185 2.26 -9.79 -0.31
C PHE A 185 2.13 -8.30 -0.13
N ARG A 186 1.93 -7.82 1.11
CA ARG A 186 1.85 -6.40 1.40
C ARG A 186 3.14 -5.66 1.03
N LEU A 187 4.28 -6.14 1.53
CA LEU A 187 5.58 -5.55 1.20
C LEU A 187 5.84 -5.60 -0.31
N TRP A 188 5.54 -6.73 -0.95
CA TRP A 188 5.71 -6.89 -2.39
C TRP A 188 4.92 -5.87 -3.20
N GLN A 189 3.68 -5.61 -2.84
CA GLN A 189 2.86 -4.59 -3.48
C GLN A 189 3.41 -3.19 -3.22
N GLN A 190 3.78 -2.87 -1.98
CA GLN A 190 4.36 -1.57 -1.62
C GLN A 190 5.68 -1.30 -2.35
N MET A 191 6.52 -2.31 -2.57
CA MET A 191 7.74 -2.22 -3.40
C MET A 191 7.46 -1.85 -4.86
N VAL A 192 6.21 -1.96 -5.30
CA VAL A 192 5.80 -1.61 -6.66
C VAL A 192 5.17 -0.22 -6.71
N TRP A 193 4.11 0.02 -5.95
CA TRP A 193 3.30 1.22 -6.12
C TRP A 193 3.92 2.47 -5.48
N ILE A 194 4.66 2.35 -4.37
CA ILE A 194 5.30 3.50 -3.73
C ILE A 194 6.42 4.09 -4.62
N PRO A 195 7.41 3.31 -5.10
CA PRO A 195 8.42 3.86 -6.00
C PRO A 195 7.87 4.31 -7.35
N PHE A 196 6.74 3.77 -7.78
CA PHE A 196 6.07 4.23 -9.00
C PHE A 196 5.52 5.66 -8.83
N ALA A 197 4.96 5.97 -7.67
CA ALA A 197 4.45 7.30 -7.35
C ALA A 197 5.56 8.38 -7.29
N GLU A 198 6.82 8.00 -7.04
CA GLU A 198 7.95 8.94 -7.01
C GLU A 198 8.28 9.53 -8.40
N ASN A 199 8.14 8.72 -9.46
CA ASN A 199 8.59 9.10 -10.80
C ASN A 199 7.46 9.21 -11.83
N HIS A 200 6.25 8.78 -11.45
CA HIS A 200 5.08 8.72 -12.31
C HIS A 200 3.84 9.22 -11.55
N TYR A 201 2.66 9.06 -12.11
CA TYR A 201 1.43 9.39 -11.38
C TYR A 201 1.18 8.40 -10.22
N PRO A 202 0.72 8.88 -9.04
CA PRO A 202 0.37 8.01 -7.94
C PRO A 202 -0.94 7.28 -8.24
N TYR A 203 -0.86 5.97 -8.51
CA TYR A 203 -2.04 5.18 -8.87
C TYR A 203 -2.66 4.44 -7.68
N ARG A 204 -1.97 4.36 -6.57
CA ARG A 204 -2.46 3.72 -5.34
C ARG A 204 -2.01 4.52 -4.12
N ALA A 205 -2.85 4.57 -3.11
CA ALA A 205 -2.53 5.00 -1.76
C ALA A 205 -3.11 3.99 -0.78
N ASP A 206 -2.57 3.96 0.44
CA ASP A 206 -3.04 3.10 1.51
C ASP A 206 -4.02 3.88 2.39
N ASP A 207 -5.17 3.30 2.70
CA ASP A 207 -6.16 3.91 3.60
C ASP A 207 -5.67 3.91 5.07
N THR A 208 -4.59 3.19 5.36
CA THR A 208 -4.00 3.10 6.72
C THR A 208 -3.00 4.20 7.02
N ILE A 209 -2.45 4.87 6.01
CA ILE A 209 -1.49 5.97 6.19
C ILE A 209 -1.43 6.88 4.95
N LEU A 210 -2.06 8.04 5.05
CA LEU A 210 -2.05 9.04 4.00
C LEU A 210 -2.11 10.43 4.63
N ALA A 211 -1.10 11.30 4.40
CA ALA A 211 -1.26 12.71 4.72
C ALA A 211 -1.79 13.47 3.49
N TYR A 212 -2.65 14.44 3.76
CA TYR A 212 -3.25 15.26 2.73
C TYR A 212 -3.39 16.71 3.20
N ARG A 213 -3.13 17.69 2.33
CA ARG A 213 -3.26 19.11 2.63
C ARG A 213 -4.72 19.49 2.69
N LYS A 214 -5.17 20.12 3.78
CA LYS A 214 -6.57 20.44 4.03
C LYS A 214 -7.17 21.38 2.98
N ASP A 215 -6.50 22.49 2.66
CA ASP A 215 -6.96 23.43 1.66
C ASP A 215 -7.07 22.80 0.27
N TYR A 216 -6.12 21.93 -0.07
CA TYR A 216 -6.13 21.20 -1.33
C TYR A 216 -7.28 20.20 -1.40
N PHE A 217 -7.65 19.58 -0.29
CA PHE A 217 -8.81 18.69 -0.20
C PHE A 217 -10.10 19.43 -0.54
N PHE A 218 -10.34 20.59 0.05
CA PHE A 218 -11.56 21.36 -0.21
C PHE A 218 -11.58 22.00 -1.59
N SER A 219 -10.47 22.55 -2.08
CA SER A 219 -10.37 23.16 -3.41
C SER A 219 -10.64 22.17 -4.56
N HIS A 220 -10.42 20.88 -4.34
CA HIS A 220 -10.70 19.80 -5.29
C HIS A 220 -11.95 18.98 -4.95
N ASN A 221 -12.86 19.56 -4.14
CA ASN A 221 -14.14 18.96 -3.74
C ASN A 221 -14.04 17.59 -3.05
N GLY A 222 -12.87 17.23 -2.48
CA GLY A 222 -12.67 16.01 -1.70
C GLY A 222 -13.20 14.75 -2.38
N PHE A 223 -14.18 14.10 -1.78
CA PHE A 223 -14.79 12.86 -2.29
C PHE A 223 -16.08 13.06 -3.10
N ALA A 224 -16.44 14.29 -3.48
CA ALA A 224 -17.74 14.58 -4.11
C ALA A 224 -18.03 13.76 -5.38
N SER A 225 -16.99 13.43 -6.17
CA SER A 225 -17.13 12.63 -7.40
C SER A 225 -17.44 11.16 -7.18
N ASP A 226 -17.19 10.62 -5.97
CA ASP A 226 -17.20 9.19 -5.70
C ASP A 226 -18.00 8.80 -4.45
N THR A 227 -18.94 9.60 -4.03
CA THR A 227 -19.68 9.45 -2.76
C THR A 227 -20.36 8.09 -2.59
N LYS A 228 -20.82 7.48 -3.68
CA LYS A 228 -21.53 6.18 -3.67
C LYS A 228 -20.60 4.96 -3.75
N LEU A 229 -19.31 5.16 -3.99
CA LEU A 229 -18.36 4.06 -4.11
C LEU A 229 -17.77 3.73 -2.74
N MET A 230 -17.95 2.49 -2.29
CA MET A 230 -17.56 2.04 -0.93
C MET A 230 -16.08 1.65 -0.82
N VAL A 231 -15.33 1.64 -1.93
CA VAL A 231 -13.94 1.14 -1.98
C VAL A 231 -12.95 2.20 -2.46
N GLY A 232 -11.69 2.07 -2.03
CA GLY A 232 -10.56 2.84 -2.54
C GLY A 232 -10.62 4.33 -2.24
N ALA A 233 -10.99 4.73 -1.04
CA ALA A 233 -11.12 6.14 -0.66
C ALA A 233 -9.79 6.88 -0.84
N ALA A 234 -8.71 6.50 -0.15
CA ALA A 234 -7.40 7.13 -0.27
C ALA A 234 -6.82 6.99 -1.70
N THR A 235 -6.96 5.80 -2.30
CA THR A 235 -6.45 5.55 -3.65
C THR A 235 -7.06 6.50 -4.69
N LEU A 236 -8.38 6.67 -4.71
CA LEU A 236 -9.05 7.54 -5.69
C LEU A 236 -8.84 9.02 -5.38
N LEU A 237 -8.78 9.40 -4.10
CA LEU A 237 -8.47 10.77 -3.70
C LEU A 237 -7.10 11.20 -4.26
N VAL A 238 -6.09 10.36 -4.09
CA VAL A 238 -4.74 10.64 -4.59
C VAL A 238 -4.67 10.52 -6.11
N ASN A 239 -5.19 9.45 -6.69
CA ASN A 239 -5.06 9.18 -8.12
C ASN A 239 -5.73 10.23 -9.01
N LYS A 240 -6.86 10.80 -8.57
CA LYS A 240 -7.60 11.80 -9.36
C LYS A 240 -7.06 13.21 -9.22
N ASN A 241 -6.51 13.54 -8.06
CA ASN A 241 -6.23 14.94 -7.70
C ASN A 241 -4.74 15.25 -7.58
N ILE A 242 -3.87 14.24 -7.42
CA ILE A 242 -2.45 14.45 -7.11
C ILE A 242 -1.57 14.09 -8.30
N SER A 243 -0.75 15.03 -8.75
CA SER A 243 0.31 14.79 -9.72
C SER A 243 1.57 14.20 -9.05
N CYS A 244 2.50 13.69 -9.84
CA CYS A 244 3.78 13.18 -9.35
C CYS A 244 4.56 14.23 -8.53
N GLN A 245 4.60 15.47 -9.00
CA GLN A 245 5.31 16.56 -8.32
C GLN A 245 4.67 16.92 -6.97
N GLN A 246 3.35 16.79 -6.86
CA GLN A 246 2.58 17.08 -5.65
C GLN A 246 2.54 15.91 -4.66
N CYS A 247 3.03 14.72 -5.07
CA CYS A 247 3.08 13.53 -4.23
C CYS A 247 4.42 13.43 -3.51
N GLY A 248 4.38 13.35 -2.18
CA GLY A 248 5.54 13.02 -1.35
C GLY A 248 5.49 11.56 -0.90
N ILE A 249 6.63 11.03 -0.49
CA ILE A 249 6.76 9.67 0.05
C ILE A 249 7.50 9.77 1.38
N SER A 250 6.95 9.17 2.43
CA SER A 250 7.56 9.08 3.75
C SER A 250 7.53 7.64 4.23
N ILE A 251 8.67 6.98 4.14
CA ILE A 251 8.84 5.55 4.44
C ILE A 251 10.07 5.26 5.30
N GLY A 252 10.58 6.28 5.99
CA GLY A 252 11.65 6.10 6.97
C GLY A 252 11.24 5.10 8.07
N ARG A 253 12.22 4.45 8.69
CA ARG A 253 11.93 3.45 9.74
C ARG A 253 11.05 4.00 10.86
N LYS A 254 11.32 5.23 11.32
CA LYS A 254 10.52 5.91 12.35
C LYS A 254 9.15 6.37 11.84
N ALA A 255 8.98 6.56 10.53
CA ALA A 255 7.73 6.98 9.89
C ALA A 255 6.77 5.81 9.60
N THR A 256 7.12 4.58 9.99
CA THR A 256 6.34 3.37 9.72
C THR A 256 5.23 3.21 10.75
N LEU A 257 4.01 2.84 10.30
CA LEU A 257 2.94 2.35 11.16
C LEU A 257 2.93 0.83 11.21
N LEU A 258 2.62 0.29 12.37
CA LEU A 258 2.23 -1.10 12.56
C LEU A 258 0.72 -1.23 12.40
N GLN A 259 0.27 -2.27 11.74
CA GLN A 259 -1.15 -2.65 11.66
C GLN A 259 -1.35 -4.02 12.31
N GLU A 260 -2.39 -4.19 13.09
CA GLU A 260 -2.78 -5.50 13.61
C GLU A 260 -3.09 -6.46 12.46
N ASN A 261 -2.88 -7.75 12.72
CA ASN A 261 -3.08 -8.75 11.68
C ASN A 261 -4.57 -8.88 11.31
N PRO A 262 -4.95 -8.65 10.05
CA PRO A 262 -6.34 -8.71 9.64
C PRO A 262 -6.89 -10.13 9.71
N LEU A 263 -8.20 -10.24 9.87
CA LEU A 263 -8.90 -11.53 9.77
C LEU A 263 -8.73 -12.16 8.37
N PRO A 264 -8.75 -13.51 8.25
CA PRO A 264 -8.52 -14.17 6.96
C PRO A 264 -9.42 -13.72 5.82
N HIS A 265 -10.69 -13.46 6.10
CA HIS A 265 -11.66 -13.04 5.08
C HIS A 265 -11.45 -11.60 4.60
N THR A 266 -11.05 -10.68 5.50
CA THR A 266 -10.81 -9.27 5.17
C THR A 266 -9.67 -9.12 4.16
N TRP A 267 -8.59 -9.83 4.37
CA TRP A 267 -7.44 -9.76 3.47
C TRP A 267 -7.77 -10.19 2.01
N HIS A 268 -8.59 -11.21 1.83
CA HIS A 268 -9.03 -11.62 0.48
C HIS A 268 -9.95 -10.58 -0.18
N GLN A 269 -10.68 -9.81 0.61
CA GLN A 269 -11.56 -8.77 0.10
C GLN A 269 -10.78 -7.53 -0.37
N GLU A 270 -9.67 -7.18 0.28
CA GLU A 270 -8.85 -6.01 -0.09
C GLU A 270 -8.43 -6.03 -1.57
N GLU A 271 -7.97 -7.18 -2.07
CA GLU A 271 -7.58 -7.31 -3.47
C GLU A 271 -8.78 -7.22 -4.43
N VAL A 272 -9.91 -7.80 -4.05
CA VAL A 272 -11.16 -7.70 -4.82
C VAL A 272 -11.64 -6.24 -4.86
N PHE A 273 -11.55 -5.53 -3.74
CA PHE A 273 -11.87 -4.10 -3.66
C PHE A 273 -10.94 -3.25 -4.53
N PHE A 274 -9.65 -3.57 -4.53
CA PHE A 274 -8.71 -2.90 -5.41
C PHE A 274 -9.01 -3.16 -6.89
N MET A 275 -9.49 -4.36 -7.27
CA MET A 275 -9.93 -4.65 -8.64
C MET A 275 -11.12 -3.76 -9.08
N GLU A 276 -12.04 -3.44 -8.18
CA GLU A 276 -13.12 -2.48 -8.47
C GLU A 276 -12.58 -1.05 -8.53
N THR A 277 -11.75 -0.65 -7.56
CA THR A 277 -11.14 0.69 -7.51
C THR A 277 -10.44 1.05 -8.82
N ARG A 278 -9.70 0.10 -9.42
CA ARG A 278 -8.99 0.30 -10.71
C ARG A 278 -9.87 0.78 -11.86
N ARG A 279 -11.17 0.51 -11.83
CA ARG A 279 -12.10 0.91 -12.90
C ARG A 279 -12.39 2.41 -12.86
N HIS A 280 -12.24 3.01 -11.69
CA HIS A 280 -12.56 4.41 -11.43
C HIS A 280 -11.33 5.33 -11.44
N MET A 281 -10.13 4.76 -11.63
CA MET A 281 -8.88 5.52 -11.74
C MET A 281 -8.84 6.37 -13.01
N THR A 282 -8.19 7.51 -12.92
CA THR A 282 -7.64 8.26 -14.05
C THR A 282 -6.56 7.40 -14.72
N TYR A 283 -6.18 7.56 -15.94
CA TYR A 283 -5.11 6.79 -16.60
C TYR A 283 -5.23 5.25 -16.49
N LYS A 284 -6.43 4.72 -16.30
CA LYS A 284 -6.68 3.28 -16.12
C LYS A 284 -6.10 2.40 -17.23
N HIS A 285 -6.00 2.91 -18.46
CA HIS A 285 -5.44 2.18 -19.60
C HIS A 285 -3.92 2.01 -19.45
N LEU A 286 -3.20 3.07 -19.11
CA LEU A 286 -1.75 3.02 -18.84
C LEU A 286 -1.43 2.04 -17.72
N TYR A 287 -2.18 2.14 -16.60
CA TYR A 287 -2.03 1.22 -15.49
C TYR A 287 -2.28 -0.24 -15.91
N ARG A 288 -3.37 -0.50 -16.67
CA ARG A 288 -3.71 -1.85 -17.15
C ARG A 288 -2.62 -2.43 -18.03
N THR A 289 -2.11 -1.65 -18.99
CA THR A 289 -1.02 -2.07 -19.89
C THR A 289 0.24 -2.39 -19.11
N TRP A 290 0.66 -1.49 -18.23
CA TRP A 290 1.84 -1.69 -17.39
C TRP A 290 1.69 -2.91 -16.46
N TYR A 291 0.53 -3.07 -15.83
CA TYR A 291 0.24 -4.22 -14.97
C TYR A 291 0.23 -5.52 -15.77
N ALA A 292 -0.39 -5.54 -16.96
CA ALA A 292 -0.38 -6.71 -17.84
C ALA A 292 1.05 -7.10 -18.24
N LEU A 293 1.87 -6.16 -18.64
CA LEU A 293 3.28 -6.42 -18.97
C LEU A 293 4.04 -7.02 -17.78
N ARG A 294 3.84 -6.48 -16.59
CA ARG A 294 4.48 -6.98 -15.36
C ARG A 294 4.11 -8.41 -15.00
N VAL A 295 2.87 -8.82 -15.29
CA VAL A 295 2.37 -10.17 -15.04
C VAL A 295 2.73 -11.12 -16.19
N LEU A 296 2.46 -10.71 -17.43
CA LEU A 296 2.58 -11.59 -18.60
C LEU A 296 4.04 -11.85 -19.00
N VAL A 297 4.92 -10.83 -18.94
CA VAL A 297 6.32 -11.01 -19.40
C VAL A 297 7.07 -12.08 -18.62
N PRO A 298 7.04 -12.13 -17.27
CA PRO A 298 7.69 -13.21 -16.52
C PRO A 298 7.08 -14.60 -16.77
N ILE A 299 5.76 -14.66 -17.00
CA ILE A 299 5.05 -15.91 -17.34
C ILE A 299 5.52 -16.41 -18.72
N LEU A 300 5.49 -15.54 -19.72
CA LEU A 300 5.94 -15.86 -21.08
C LEU A 300 7.41 -16.26 -21.09
N PHE A 301 8.25 -15.58 -20.31
CA PHE A 301 9.66 -15.96 -20.15
C PHE A 301 9.79 -17.38 -19.57
N THR A 302 9.08 -17.70 -18.51
CA THR A 302 9.11 -19.05 -17.90
C THR A 302 8.62 -20.13 -18.87
N LEU A 303 7.51 -19.90 -19.56
CA LEU A 303 6.95 -20.82 -20.56
C LEU A 303 7.91 -21.01 -21.74
N SER A 304 8.53 -19.91 -22.21
CA SER A 304 9.53 -19.96 -23.29
C SER A 304 10.77 -20.77 -22.88
N CYS A 305 11.25 -20.62 -21.62
CA CYS A 305 12.35 -21.40 -21.11
C CYS A 305 12.01 -22.92 -21.05
N ILE A 306 10.80 -23.26 -20.57
CA ILE A 306 10.35 -24.67 -20.50
C ILE A 306 10.29 -25.28 -21.90
N ALA A 307 9.64 -24.59 -22.86
CA ALA A 307 9.57 -25.05 -24.26
C ALA A 307 10.97 -25.21 -24.87
N SER A 308 11.88 -24.28 -24.58
CA SER A 308 13.26 -24.30 -25.06
C SER A 308 14.03 -25.50 -24.50
N VAL A 309 13.87 -25.81 -23.21
CA VAL A 309 14.51 -26.95 -22.56
C VAL A 309 14.05 -28.27 -23.21
N ILE A 310 12.76 -28.40 -23.49
CA ILE A 310 12.21 -29.60 -24.18
C ILE A 310 12.82 -29.76 -25.57
N LEU A 311 12.83 -28.69 -26.38
CA LEU A 311 13.37 -28.71 -27.76
C LEU A 311 14.87 -29.04 -27.77
N LEU A 312 15.66 -28.44 -26.87
CA LEU A 312 17.08 -28.63 -26.79
C LEU A 312 17.46 -30.01 -26.22
N ALA A 313 16.64 -30.56 -25.33
CA ALA A 313 16.82 -31.93 -24.83
C ALA A 313 16.63 -32.96 -25.96
N LEU A 314 15.64 -32.79 -26.83
CA LEU A 314 15.44 -33.62 -28.03
C LEU A 314 16.64 -33.51 -29.02
N GLN A 315 17.37 -32.39 -28.99
CA GLN A 315 18.55 -32.16 -29.81
C GLN A 315 19.87 -32.52 -29.08
N GLN A 316 19.81 -33.04 -27.85
CA GLN A 316 20.95 -33.38 -26.99
C GLN A 316 21.91 -32.20 -26.70
N GLN A 317 21.39 -30.97 -26.72
CA GLN A 317 22.16 -29.73 -26.54
C GLN A 317 22.26 -29.33 -25.05
N TYR A 318 22.85 -30.18 -24.20
CA TYR A 318 22.86 -30.02 -22.74
C TYR A 318 23.60 -28.77 -22.25
N ILE A 319 24.62 -28.29 -22.97
CA ILE A 319 25.35 -27.05 -22.61
C ILE A 319 24.42 -25.84 -22.70
N ILE A 320 23.61 -25.75 -23.75
CA ILE A 320 22.67 -24.63 -23.92
C ILE A 320 21.56 -24.68 -22.87
N ILE A 321 21.09 -25.88 -22.50
CA ILE A 321 20.12 -26.09 -21.42
C ILE A 321 20.66 -25.54 -20.10
N SER A 322 21.93 -25.82 -19.76
CA SER A 322 22.57 -25.30 -18.54
C SER A 322 22.62 -23.76 -18.52
N VAL A 323 22.93 -23.12 -19.64
CA VAL A 323 22.92 -21.66 -19.77
C VAL A 323 21.51 -21.10 -19.58
N LEU A 324 20.50 -21.72 -20.21
CA LEU A 324 19.09 -21.30 -20.03
C LEU A 324 18.60 -21.46 -18.59
N ALA A 325 19.01 -22.50 -17.89
CA ALA A 325 18.67 -22.70 -16.48
C ALA A 325 19.26 -21.56 -15.62
N ILE A 326 20.50 -21.15 -15.86
CA ILE A 326 21.13 -20.00 -15.18
C ILE A 326 20.38 -18.71 -15.49
N LEU A 327 20.04 -18.46 -16.75
CA LEU A 327 19.23 -17.29 -17.15
C LEU A 327 17.86 -17.27 -16.47
N TRP A 328 17.21 -18.43 -16.35
CA TRP A 328 15.92 -18.56 -15.68
C TRP A 328 16.00 -18.32 -14.17
N LEU A 329 17.07 -18.76 -13.50
CA LEU A 329 17.27 -18.56 -12.07
C LEU A 329 17.64 -17.11 -11.72
N TYR A 330 18.33 -16.39 -12.58
CA TYR A 330 18.83 -15.05 -12.30
C TYR A 330 17.75 -14.04 -11.86
N PRO A 331 16.58 -13.93 -12.51
CA PRO A 331 15.48 -13.08 -12.04
C PRO A 331 15.02 -13.38 -10.61
N TYR A 332 15.02 -14.66 -10.20
CA TYR A 332 14.65 -15.04 -8.82
C TYR A 332 15.70 -14.56 -7.82
N ILE A 333 16.98 -14.66 -8.15
CA ILE A 333 18.07 -14.15 -7.30
C ILE A 333 17.99 -12.64 -7.16
N VAL A 334 17.69 -11.91 -8.23
CA VAL A 334 17.51 -10.46 -8.18
C VAL A 334 16.32 -10.08 -7.31
N ARG A 335 15.19 -10.78 -7.43
CA ARG A 335 14.00 -10.59 -6.58
C ARG A 335 14.29 -10.90 -5.11
N ASP A 336 14.97 -12.01 -4.84
CA ASP A 336 15.35 -12.42 -3.49
C ASP A 336 16.19 -11.34 -2.80
N LYS A 337 17.23 -10.86 -3.47
CA LYS A 337 18.09 -9.80 -2.95
C LYS A 337 17.32 -8.49 -2.73
N ALA A 338 16.47 -8.08 -3.68
CA ALA A 338 15.67 -6.86 -3.58
C ALA A 338 14.69 -6.94 -2.42
N TYR A 339 13.90 -8.03 -2.34
CA TYR A 339 12.93 -8.25 -1.28
C TYR A 339 13.58 -8.30 0.09
N ASN A 340 14.56 -9.19 0.29
CA ASN A 340 15.15 -9.42 1.60
C ASN A 340 15.99 -8.24 2.10
N LYS A 341 16.60 -7.45 1.19
CA LYS A 341 17.23 -6.19 1.57
C LYS A 341 16.20 -5.19 2.12
N THR A 342 15.06 -5.04 1.43
CA THR A 342 13.98 -4.15 1.85
C THR A 342 13.30 -4.66 3.13
N ALA A 343 13.03 -5.95 3.23
CA ALA A 343 12.44 -6.57 4.41
C ALA A 343 13.28 -6.33 5.69
N ARG A 344 14.60 -6.52 5.61
CA ARG A 344 15.52 -6.25 6.73
C ARG A 344 15.51 -4.80 7.15
N GLN A 345 15.41 -3.86 6.22
CA GLN A 345 15.36 -2.44 6.52
C GLN A 345 14.14 -2.07 7.36
N PHE A 346 12.99 -2.70 7.11
CA PHE A 346 11.74 -2.47 7.83
C PHE A 346 11.48 -3.47 8.98
N ASN A 347 12.49 -4.24 9.40
CA ASN A 347 12.36 -5.30 10.43
C ASN A 347 11.26 -6.32 10.08
N ILE A 348 11.18 -6.69 8.81
CA ILE A 348 10.28 -7.76 8.32
C ILE A 348 11.10 -9.03 8.16
N LYS A 349 10.51 -10.18 8.53
CA LYS A 349 11.15 -11.49 8.41
C LYS A 349 11.58 -11.79 6.96
N SER A 350 12.82 -12.22 6.79
CA SER A 350 13.35 -12.57 5.48
C SER A 350 12.74 -13.87 4.94
N CYS A 351 12.54 -13.93 3.63
CA CYS A 351 11.94 -15.07 2.91
C CYS A 351 12.88 -15.53 1.78
N HIS A 352 13.89 -16.37 2.07
CA HIS A 352 14.84 -16.81 1.03
C HIS A 352 14.32 -18.05 0.29
N LEU A 353 14.09 -19.16 1.01
CA LEU A 353 13.69 -20.43 0.40
C LEU A 353 12.25 -20.42 -0.13
N THR A 354 11.36 -19.68 0.50
CA THR A 354 9.95 -19.60 0.13
C THR A 354 9.65 -18.60 -0.97
N LEU A 355 10.59 -17.68 -1.26
CA LEU A 355 10.38 -16.59 -2.21
C LEU A 355 10.13 -17.07 -3.65
N PRO A 356 10.83 -18.07 -4.21
CA PRO A 356 10.50 -18.60 -5.54
C PRO A 356 9.06 -19.10 -5.64
N TYR A 357 8.60 -19.85 -4.63
CA TYR A 357 7.21 -20.31 -4.54
C TYR A 357 6.23 -19.12 -4.47
N LEU A 358 6.46 -18.16 -3.57
CA LEU A 358 5.60 -17.00 -3.44
C LEU A 358 5.53 -16.16 -4.72
N CYS A 359 6.66 -15.99 -5.42
CA CYS A 359 6.70 -15.28 -6.70
C CYS A 359 5.92 -16.00 -7.83
N THR A 360 5.87 -17.34 -7.82
CA THR A 360 5.06 -18.09 -8.80
C THR A 360 3.57 -18.04 -8.49
N VAL A 361 3.22 -17.96 -7.20
CA VAL A 361 1.82 -17.87 -6.75
C VAL A 361 1.21 -16.47 -6.96
N LEU A 362 2.04 -15.42 -6.96
CA LEU A 362 1.56 -14.03 -7.15
C LEU A 362 0.65 -13.84 -8.38
N PRO A 363 1.04 -14.25 -9.60
CA PRO A 363 0.18 -14.09 -10.78
C PRO A 363 -1.11 -14.88 -10.68
N LEU A 364 -1.06 -16.08 -10.09
CA LEU A 364 -2.24 -16.91 -9.86
C LEU A 364 -3.20 -16.26 -8.87
N TRP A 365 -2.64 -15.63 -7.83
CA TRP A 365 -3.41 -14.85 -6.87
C TRP A 365 -4.13 -13.67 -7.51
N ASP A 366 -3.45 -12.92 -8.36
CA ASP A 366 -4.04 -11.81 -9.12
C ASP A 366 -5.17 -12.30 -10.03
N ILE A 367 -5.00 -13.44 -10.68
CA ILE A 367 -6.03 -14.08 -11.51
C ILE A 367 -7.23 -14.50 -10.66
N MET A 368 -6.99 -15.13 -9.50
CA MET A 368 -8.07 -15.53 -8.58
C MET A 368 -8.84 -14.33 -8.05
N ALA A 369 -8.15 -13.24 -7.66
CA ALA A 369 -8.79 -12.00 -7.24
C ALA A 369 -9.63 -11.39 -8.37
N TRP A 370 -9.13 -11.42 -9.61
CA TRP A 370 -9.87 -10.96 -10.78
C TRP A 370 -11.11 -11.82 -11.06
N LEU A 371 -11.00 -13.15 -11.01
CA LEU A 371 -12.12 -14.07 -11.15
C LEU A 371 -13.17 -13.81 -10.08
N LYS A 372 -12.77 -13.77 -8.81
CA LYS A 372 -13.67 -13.46 -7.70
C LYS A 372 -14.38 -12.11 -7.91
N TRP A 373 -13.63 -11.07 -8.25
CA TRP A 373 -14.20 -9.76 -8.58
C TRP A 373 -15.17 -9.83 -9.77
N ARG A 374 -14.87 -10.61 -10.81
CA ARG A 374 -15.73 -10.75 -12.00
C ARG A 374 -17.10 -11.33 -11.67
N PHE A 375 -17.15 -12.29 -10.74
CA PHE A 375 -18.36 -12.96 -10.29
C PHE A 375 -19.03 -12.31 -9.08
N THR A 376 -18.38 -11.39 -8.39
CA THR A 376 -18.99 -10.64 -7.27
C THR A 376 -20.06 -9.68 -7.80
N ASN A 377 -21.18 -9.59 -7.09
CA ASN A 377 -22.25 -8.67 -7.43
C ASN A 377 -21.77 -7.22 -7.30
N LYS A 378 -21.89 -6.43 -8.37
CA LYS A 378 -21.40 -5.04 -8.40
C LYS A 378 -22.12 -4.11 -7.42
N ARG A 379 -23.31 -4.50 -6.96
CA ARG A 379 -24.03 -3.76 -5.90
C ARG A 379 -23.32 -3.84 -4.56
N GLU A 380 -22.54 -4.89 -4.30
CA GLU A 380 -21.79 -5.05 -3.05
C GLU A 380 -20.72 -3.94 -2.88
N PHE A 381 -20.12 -3.47 -3.96
CA PHE A 381 -19.16 -2.35 -3.92
C PHE A 381 -19.80 -0.96 -3.73
N ARG A 382 -21.13 -0.90 -3.74
CA ARG A 382 -21.94 0.31 -3.55
C ARG A 382 -22.85 0.22 -2.33
N LYS A 383 -22.79 -0.87 -1.57
CA LYS A 383 -23.53 -1.07 -0.32
C LYS A 383 -22.54 -1.26 0.83
N LYS A 384 -22.98 -0.92 2.02
CA LYS A 384 -22.28 -1.15 3.25
C LYS A 384 -22.09 -2.66 3.44
N PHE A 385 -20.85 -3.13 3.61
CA PHE A 385 -20.61 -4.42 4.24
C PHE A 385 -20.71 -4.19 5.75
N VAL A 386 -21.68 -4.84 6.36
CA VAL A 386 -21.81 -4.95 7.82
C VAL A 386 -20.88 -6.05 8.28
#